data_62ab95941d719200c049c74034e76499
#
_entry.id   62ab95941d719200c049c74034e76499
#
_cell.length_a   1.000
_cell.length_b   1.000
_cell.length_c   1.000
_cell.angle_alpha   90.00
_cell.angle_beta   90.00
_cell.angle_gamma   90.00
#
_symmetry.space_group_name_H-M   'P 1'
#
loop_
_entity.id
_entity.type
_entity.pdbx_description
1 polymer ?
#
loop_
_entity_poly.entity_id
_entity_poly.type
_entity_poly.pdbx_seq_one_letter_code
_entity_poly.pdbx_strand_id
1 'polypeptide(L)'
;MSSQSSVMMALGLFVFGLNTVPYQQLQRQTSWRHPSSSRVGRRPARQFVGPGDDTITLSGTLYPEITGGKISLSMLRYMAETGKAWPLLEGTGWFYGLFVIEDISETGSLFFGDGSARKIEFSLKLTRVDDDIPDIVGLVTPELMALL
;
A
#
# COMPACT_ATOMS: atom_id res chain seq x y z
N MET A 1 -13.02 0.11 29.29
CA MET A 1 -11.98 0.79 28.60
C MET A 1 -11.83 0.27 27.18
N SER A 2 -11.91 1.13 26.26
CA SER A 2 -11.79 0.70 24.90
C SER A 2 -10.34 0.34 24.58
N SER A 3 -10.14 -0.85 24.08
CA SER A 3 -8.86 -1.19 23.50
C SER A 3 -8.75 -0.39 22.21
N GLN A 4 -7.89 0.58 22.19
CA GLN A 4 -7.60 1.24 20.95
C GLN A 4 -6.81 0.28 20.08
N SER A 5 -7.31 0.05 18.88
CA SER A 5 -6.58 -0.75 17.93
C SER A 5 -5.30 0.00 17.55
N SER A 6 -4.17 -0.68 17.69
CA SER A 6 -2.91 -0.15 17.18
C SER A 6 -2.76 -0.41 15.68
N VAL A 7 -3.76 -1.00 15.05
CA VAL A 7 -3.77 -1.31 13.64
C VAL A 7 -4.17 -0.06 12.87
N MET A 8 -3.24 0.47 12.10
CA MET A 8 -3.51 1.59 11.21
C MET A 8 -4.11 1.10 9.90
N MET A 9 -3.57 0.01 9.38
CA MET A 9 -3.97 -0.56 8.10
C MET A 9 -3.49 -1.99 8.03
N ALA A 10 -4.15 -2.83 7.25
CA ALA A 10 -3.71 -4.19 6.98
C ALA A 10 -3.64 -4.41 5.47
N LEU A 11 -2.55 -5.00 5.01
CA LEU A 11 -2.37 -5.42 3.63
C LEU A 11 -2.23 -6.94 3.65
N GLY A 12 -3.31 -7.65 3.35
CA GLY A 12 -3.36 -9.08 3.56
C GLY A 12 -3.19 -9.40 5.03
N LEU A 13 -2.17 -10.18 5.36
CA LEU A 13 -1.84 -10.52 6.75
C LEU A 13 -0.84 -9.56 7.40
N PHE A 14 -0.31 -8.62 6.63
CA PHE A 14 0.62 -7.65 7.17
C PHE A 14 -0.14 -6.48 7.80
N VAL A 15 0.19 -6.17 9.05
CA VAL A 15 -0.47 -5.10 9.79
C VAL A 15 0.48 -3.92 9.93
N PHE A 16 0.04 -2.76 9.46
CA PHE A 16 0.75 -1.50 9.69
C PHE A 16 0.32 -0.92 11.03
N GLY A 17 1.26 -0.69 11.90
CA GLY A 17 0.98 -0.16 13.22
C GLY A 17 2.25 0.40 13.84
N LEU A 18 2.13 0.88 15.08
CA LEU A 18 3.24 1.55 15.76
C LEU A 18 4.43 0.63 15.98
N ASN A 19 4.20 -0.68 16.06
CA ASN A 19 5.27 -1.66 16.31
C ASN A 19 5.80 -2.31 15.04
N THR A 20 5.29 -1.94 13.88
CA THR A 20 5.73 -2.47 12.59
C THR A 20 6.20 -1.33 11.70
N VAL A 21 5.37 -0.90 10.77
CA VAL A 21 5.70 0.18 9.84
C VAL A 21 4.62 1.25 9.96
N PRO A 22 4.71 2.15 10.95
CA PRO A 22 3.74 3.23 11.05
C PRO A 22 3.99 4.25 9.95
N TYR A 23 3.03 4.39 9.05
CA TYR A 23 3.12 5.42 8.03
C TYR A 23 2.59 6.74 8.58
N GLN A 24 3.16 7.84 8.10
CA GLN A 24 2.79 9.19 8.54
C GLN A 24 2.05 9.93 7.44
N GLN A 25 2.12 9.45 6.21
CA GLN A 25 1.46 10.05 5.08
C GLN A 25 0.88 8.95 4.19
N LEU A 26 -0.34 9.18 3.77
CA LEU A 26 -1.00 8.35 2.77
C LEU A 26 -1.42 9.26 1.62
N GLN A 27 -0.97 8.94 0.42
CA GLN A 27 -1.37 9.65 -0.78
C GLN A 27 -2.06 8.68 -1.71
N ARG A 28 -3.27 9.02 -2.13
CA ARG A 28 -3.99 8.22 -3.12
C ARG A 28 -4.12 9.02 -4.40
N GLN A 29 -3.87 8.35 -5.50
CA GLN A 29 -4.05 8.95 -6.82
C GLN A 29 -4.87 7.99 -7.66
N THR A 30 -6.00 8.48 -8.16
CA THR A 30 -6.90 7.71 -9.00
C THR A 30 -7.06 8.44 -10.30
N SER A 31 -7.03 7.72 -11.41
CA SER A 31 -7.21 8.30 -12.74
C SER A 31 -8.31 7.57 -13.50
N TRP A 32 -8.91 8.28 -14.43
CA TRP A 32 -9.93 7.72 -15.33
C TRP A 32 -9.51 8.04 -16.75
N ARG A 33 -9.71 7.10 -17.64
CA ARG A 33 -9.24 7.23 -19.01
C ARG A 33 -10.29 7.90 -19.88
N HIS A 34 -9.94 9.09 -20.39
CA HIS A 34 -10.77 9.88 -21.28
C HIS A 34 -9.96 10.26 -22.52
N PRO A 35 -9.67 9.28 -23.41
CA PRO A 35 -8.96 9.62 -24.62
C PRO A 35 -9.71 10.66 -25.43
N SER A 36 -8.97 11.51 -26.14
CA SER A 36 -9.53 12.63 -26.85
C SER A 36 -9.21 12.54 -28.34
N SER A 37 -10.14 13.04 -29.16
CA SER A 37 -9.95 13.19 -30.61
C SER A 37 -10.04 14.66 -30.95
N SER A 38 -9.08 15.16 -31.74
CA SER A 38 -9.05 16.56 -32.17
C SER A 38 -10.23 16.87 -33.06
N ARG A 39 -10.81 18.06 -32.88
CA ARG A 39 -11.87 18.58 -33.72
C ARG A 39 -11.56 20.01 -34.09
N VAL A 40 -11.80 20.36 -35.37
CA VAL A 40 -11.57 21.72 -35.84
C VAL A 40 -12.58 22.67 -35.22
N GLY A 41 -12.07 23.78 -34.63
CA GLY A 41 -12.90 24.84 -34.07
C GLY A 41 -13.68 24.47 -32.83
N ARG A 42 -13.37 23.33 -32.20
CA ARG A 42 -14.05 22.86 -30.98
C ARG A 42 -13.04 22.26 -30.03
N ARG A 43 -13.46 22.10 -28.77
CA ARG A 43 -12.67 21.33 -27.81
C ARG A 43 -12.59 19.89 -28.27
N PRO A 44 -11.47 19.20 -27.97
CA PRO A 44 -11.35 17.78 -28.34
C PRO A 44 -12.51 16.96 -27.78
N ALA A 45 -12.99 16.02 -28.60
CA ALA A 45 -14.00 15.08 -28.13
C ALA A 45 -13.37 14.10 -27.15
N ARG A 46 -14.10 13.77 -26.10
CA ARG A 46 -13.64 12.83 -25.07
C ARG A 46 -14.58 11.66 -24.99
N GLN A 47 -14.00 10.48 -24.74
CA GLN A 47 -14.76 9.25 -24.58
C GLN A 47 -14.27 8.52 -23.34
N PHE A 48 -15.17 8.24 -22.43
CA PHE A 48 -14.82 7.48 -21.23
C PHE A 48 -14.60 6.00 -21.59
N VAL A 49 -13.40 5.48 -21.34
CA VAL A 49 -13.08 4.07 -21.62
C VAL A 49 -12.79 3.27 -20.35
N GLY A 50 -13.07 3.83 -19.20
CA GLY A 50 -12.97 3.11 -17.94
C GLY A 50 -11.96 3.67 -16.98
N PRO A 51 -11.78 3.02 -15.83
CA PRO A 51 -10.82 3.46 -14.82
C PRO A 51 -9.39 3.26 -15.30
N GLY A 52 -8.54 4.18 -14.91
CA GLY A 52 -7.10 4.07 -15.09
C GLY A 52 -6.46 3.53 -13.83
N ASP A 53 -5.25 3.96 -13.54
CA ASP A 53 -4.53 3.52 -12.36
C ASP A 53 -5.12 4.10 -11.10
N ASP A 54 -5.11 3.28 -10.04
CA ASP A 54 -5.49 3.69 -8.70
C ASP A 54 -4.35 3.26 -7.79
N THR A 55 -3.58 4.23 -7.31
CA THR A 55 -2.37 3.96 -6.54
C THR A 55 -2.46 4.58 -5.16
N ILE A 56 -1.86 3.92 -4.19
CA ILE A 56 -1.72 4.44 -2.84
C ILE A 56 -0.24 4.40 -2.48
N THR A 57 0.28 5.53 -2.01
CA THR A 57 1.64 5.63 -1.53
C THR A 57 1.61 5.89 -0.03
N LEU A 58 2.23 4.99 0.72
CA LEU A 58 2.41 5.13 2.16
C LEU A 58 3.85 5.50 2.42
N SER A 59 4.07 6.54 3.22
CA SER A 59 5.42 6.97 3.53
C SER A 59 5.54 7.38 4.98
N GLY A 60 6.75 7.32 5.49
CA GLY A 60 7.02 7.72 6.85
C GLY A 60 8.46 7.46 7.24
N THR A 61 8.72 7.61 8.53
CA THR A 61 10.04 7.46 9.10
C THR A 61 9.98 6.42 10.21
N LEU A 62 10.94 5.49 10.20
CA LEU A 62 11.09 4.48 11.22
C LEU A 62 12.34 4.75 12.04
N TYR A 63 12.24 4.48 13.34
CA TYR A 63 13.39 4.50 14.23
C TYR A 63 13.53 3.08 14.81
N PRO A 64 14.34 2.22 14.17
CA PRO A 64 14.35 0.78 14.51
C PRO A 64 14.65 0.49 15.99
N GLU A 65 15.41 1.35 16.66
CA GLU A 65 15.66 1.20 18.09
C GLU A 65 14.40 1.28 18.94
N ILE A 66 13.43 2.08 18.49
CA ILE A 66 12.21 2.36 19.25
C ILE A 66 11.06 1.49 18.77
N THR A 67 10.87 1.41 17.46
CA THR A 67 9.71 0.76 16.88
C THR A 67 10.01 -0.57 16.19
N GLY A 68 11.29 -0.90 15.99
CA GLY A 68 11.65 -2.00 15.13
C GLY A 68 11.41 -1.63 13.66
N GLY A 69 10.78 -2.49 12.90
CA GLY A 69 10.37 -2.18 11.54
C GLY A 69 11.26 -2.73 10.44
N LYS A 70 12.53 -3.06 10.74
CA LYS A 70 13.44 -3.58 9.72
C LYS A 70 12.98 -4.95 9.21
N ILE A 71 12.59 -5.83 10.13
CA ILE A 71 12.06 -7.15 9.76
C ILE A 71 10.72 -6.99 9.04
N SER A 72 9.91 -6.04 9.48
CA SER A 72 8.61 -5.77 8.86
C SER A 72 8.76 -5.29 7.42
N LEU A 73 9.75 -4.44 7.13
CA LEU A 73 10.03 -4.03 5.76
C LEU A 73 10.48 -5.22 4.92
N SER A 74 11.25 -6.13 5.50
CA SER A 74 11.66 -7.36 4.81
C SER A 74 10.46 -8.25 4.48
N MET A 75 9.48 -8.32 5.37
CA MET A 75 8.23 -9.05 5.11
C MET A 75 7.45 -8.44 3.94
N LEU A 76 7.39 -7.11 3.89
CA LEU A 76 6.75 -6.43 2.77
C LEU A 76 7.46 -6.73 1.45
N ARG A 77 8.79 -6.77 1.47
CA ARG A 77 9.56 -7.15 0.28
C ARG A 77 9.26 -8.58 -0.15
N TYR A 78 9.14 -9.49 0.81
CA TYR A 78 8.78 -10.87 0.51
C TYR A 78 7.39 -10.94 -0.14
N MET A 79 6.41 -10.22 0.41
CA MET A 79 5.07 -10.17 -0.17
C MET A 79 5.10 -9.62 -1.59
N ALA A 80 5.92 -8.60 -1.84
CA ALA A 80 6.08 -8.04 -3.18
C ALA A 80 6.65 -9.07 -4.15
N GLU A 81 7.62 -9.86 -3.70
CA GLU A 81 8.24 -10.89 -4.52
C GLU A 81 7.25 -11.96 -4.97
N THR A 82 6.21 -12.23 -4.20
CA THR A 82 5.20 -13.21 -4.58
C THR A 82 4.40 -12.80 -5.80
N GLY A 83 4.35 -11.51 -6.10
CA GLY A 83 3.55 -10.99 -7.21
C GLY A 83 2.05 -11.07 -7.00
N LYS A 84 1.60 -11.40 -5.79
CA LYS A 84 0.18 -11.56 -5.49
C LYS A 84 -0.47 -10.24 -5.13
N ALA A 85 -1.78 -10.17 -5.30
CA ALA A 85 -2.59 -9.07 -4.84
C ALA A 85 -3.07 -9.35 -3.42
N TRP A 86 -3.15 -8.29 -2.63
CA TRP A 86 -3.52 -8.38 -1.22
C TRP A 86 -4.65 -7.41 -0.91
N PRO A 87 -5.63 -7.80 -0.08
CA PRO A 87 -6.67 -6.85 0.34
C PRO A 87 -6.07 -5.78 1.23
N LEU A 88 -6.44 -4.53 0.96
CA LEU A 88 -6.01 -3.38 1.75
C LEU A 88 -7.18 -2.88 2.58
N LEU A 89 -7.01 -2.92 3.90
CA LEU A 89 -8.06 -2.61 4.84
C LEU A 89 -7.55 -1.63 5.88
N GLU A 90 -8.29 -0.53 6.05
CA GLU A 90 -7.99 0.45 7.11
C GLU A 90 -8.43 -0.08 8.47
N GLY A 91 -7.77 0.37 9.53
CA GLY A 91 -8.11 -0.05 10.88
C GLY A 91 -9.54 0.28 11.31
N THR A 92 -10.18 1.22 10.61
CA THR A 92 -11.60 1.55 10.82
C THR A 92 -12.56 0.58 10.15
N GLY A 93 -12.04 -0.33 9.33
CA GLY A 93 -12.85 -1.27 8.57
C GLY A 93 -13.09 -0.87 7.12
N TRP A 94 -12.56 0.27 6.69
CA TRP A 94 -12.70 0.70 5.30
C TRP A 94 -11.87 -0.17 4.38
N PHE A 95 -12.51 -0.79 3.39
CA PHE A 95 -11.84 -1.66 2.44
C PHE A 95 -11.53 -0.89 1.16
N TYR A 96 -10.25 -0.81 0.82
CA TYR A 96 -9.81 -0.09 -0.37
C TYR A 96 -9.85 -0.94 -1.64
N GLY A 97 -9.73 -2.25 -1.53
CA GLY A 97 -9.66 -3.15 -2.67
C GLY A 97 -8.45 -4.05 -2.63
N LEU A 98 -8.15 -4.69 -3.73
CA LEU A 98 -6.99 -5.58 -3.87
C LEU A 98 -5.84 -4.80 -4.49
N PHE A 99 -4.68 -4.85 -3.87
CA PHE A 99 -3.50 -4.10 -4.30
C PHE A 99 -2.30 -5.00 -4.42
N VAL A 100 -1.46 -4.71 -5.41
CA VAL A 100 -0.13 -5.31 -5.52
C VAL A 100 0.89 -4.30 -5.00
N ILE A 101 1.99 -4.82 -4.44
CA ILE A 101 3.09 -3.96 -4.03
C ILE A 101 3.95 -3.72 -5.27
N GLU A 102 4.03 -2.47 -5.70
CA GLU A 102 4.75 -2.11 -6.92
C GLU A 102 6.17 -1.66 -6.62
N ASP A 103 6.35 -0.81 -5.62
CA ASP A 103 7.65 -0.26 -5.26
C ASP A 103 7.80 -0.16 -3.75
N ILE A 104 9.00 -0.42 -3.27
CA ILE A 104 9.38 -0.17 -1.88
C ILE A 104 10.70 0.59 -1.92
N SER A 105 10.75 1.75 -1.28
CA SER A 105 11.93 2.57 -1.17
C SER A 105 12.31 2.73 0.29
N GLU A 106 13.59 2.57 0.60
CA GLU A 106 14.12 2.74 1.95
C GLU A 106 15.38 3.60 1.89
N THR A 107 15.44 4.60 2.74
CA THR A 107 16.64 5.44 2.89
C THR A 107 17.05 5.43 4.36
N GLY A 108 18.19 4.81 4.64
CA GLY A 108 18.76 4.78 5.98
C GLY A 108 19.67 5.96 6.23
N SER A 109 19.71 6.43 7.46
CA SER A 109 20.60 7.51 7.88
C SER A 109 20.93 7.40 9.34
N LEU A 110 21.91 8.21 9.81
CA LEU A 110 22.33 8.25 11.20
C LEU A 110 22.78 6.88 11.69
N PHE A 111 23.80 6.34 11.02
CA PHE A 111 24.23 4.96 11.25
C PHE A 111 24.99 4.79 12.56
N PHE A 112 24.82 3.59 13.15
CA PHE A 112 25.71 3.12 14.21
C PHE A 112 27.03 2.62 13.63
N GLY A 113 28.00 2.36 14.53
CA GLY A 113 29.29 1.84 14.12
C GLY A 113 29.24 0.47 13.44
N ASP A 114 28.20 -0.30 13.69
CA ASP A 114 28.00 -1.62 13.07
C ASP A 114 27.33 -1.54 11.70
N GLY A 115 27.02 -0.34 11.23
CA GLY A 115 26.39 -0.15 9.92
C GLY A 115 24.85 -0.14 9.94
N SER A 116 24.23 -0.39 11.09
CA SER A 116 22.78 -0.33 11.16
C SER A 116 22.30 1.12 11.22
N ALA A 117 21.16 1.39 10.57
CA ALA A 117 20.60 2.74 10.52
C ALA A 117 19.79 3.03 11.77
N ARG A 118 19.91 4.25 12.29
CA ARG A 118 19.05 4.75 13.37
C ARG A 118 17.72 5.24 12.85
N LYS A 119 17.69 5.70 11.60
CA LYS A 119 16.53 6.30 10.97
C LYS A 119 16.36 5.70 9.60
N ILE A 120 15.16 5.27 9.28
CA ILE A 120 14.81 4.75 7.96
C ILE A 120 13.61 5.53 7.45
N GLU A 121 13.77 6.19 6.34
CA GLU A 121 12.66 6.80 5.62
C GLU A 121 12.19 5.81 4.57
N PHE A 122 10.91 5.48 4.57
CA PHE A 122 10.36 4.50 3.64
C PHE A 122 9.25 5.09 2.80
N SER A 123 9.05 4.50 1.64
CA SER A 123 7.92 4.79 0.77
C SER A 123 7.47 3.48 0.14
N LEU A 124 6.18 3.21 0.22
CA LEU A 124 5.57 1.99 -0.29
C LEU A 124 4.49 2.38 -1.29
N LYS A 125 4.64 1.94 -2.53
CA LYS A 125 3.66 2.20 -3.57
C LYS A 125 2.85 0.95 -3.85
N LEU A 126 1.53 1.09 -3.75
CA LEU A 126 0.57 0.03 -4.00
C LEU A 126 -0.27 0.41 -5.21
N THR A 127 -0.56 -0.57 -6.05
CA THR A 127 -1.39 -0.36 -7.23
C THR A 127 -2.57 -1.31 -7.20
N ARG A 128 -3.77 -0.75 -7.38
CA ARG A 128 -5.00 -1.54 -7.33
C ARG A 128 -5.12 -2.42 -8.57
N VAL A 129 -5.61 -3.64 -8.35
CA VAL A 129 -5.94 -4.57 -9.42
C VAL A 129 -7.41 -4.93 -9.35
N ASP A 130 -7.93 -5.57 -10.39
CA ASP A 130 -9.32 -5.98 -10.43
C ASP A 130 -9.62 -7.02 -9.36
N ASP A 131 -10.80 -6.91 -8.77
CA ASP A 131 -11.19 -7.75 -7.63
C ASP A 131 -11.63 -9.15 -8.06
N ASP A 132 -11.77 -9.39 -9.36
CA ASP A 132 -12.29 -10.64 -9.89
C ASP A 132 -11.22 -11.60 -10.43
N ILE A 133 -9.96 -11.41 -10.05
CA ILE A 133 -8.86 -12.28 -10.50
C ILE A 133 -8.40 -13.12 -9.31
N PRO A 134 -9.04 -14.28 -9.06
CA PRO A 134 -8.75 -15.05 -7.85
C PRO A 134 -7.34 -15.65 -7.81
N ASP A 135 -6.74 -15.93 -8.96
CA ASP A 135 -5.44 -16.60 -9.02
C ASP A 135 -4.29 -15.71 -8.54
N ILE A 136 -4.48 -14.40 -8.53
CA ILE A 136 -3.46 -13.47 -8.06
C ILE A 136 -3.74 -12.94 -6.67
N VAL A 137 -4.84 -13.34 -6.07
CA VAL A 137 -5.20 -12.94 -4.71
C VAL A 137 -4.44 -13.82 -3.74
N GLY A 138 -3.64 -13.20 -2.85
CA GLY A 138 -2.76 -13.92 -1.95
C GLY A 138 -3.48 -14.80 -0.96
N LEU A 139 -4.15 -14.20 0.01
CA LEU A 139 -4.76 -14.94 1.11
C LEU A 139 -6.22 -14.56 1.32
N VAL A 140 -6.92 -14.21 0.26
CA VAL A 140 -8.33 -13.87 0.37
C VAL A 140 -9.13 -15.17 0.39
N THR A 141 -9.58 -15.55 1.56
CA THR A 141 -10.43 -16.70 1.78
C THR A 141 -11.77 -16.25 2.32
N PRO A 142 -12.82 -17.08 2.25
CA PRO A 142 -14.10 -16.74 2.86
C PRO A 142 -13.97 -16.40 4.35
N GLU A 143 -13.11 -17.13 5.06
CA GLU A 143 -12.87 -16.89 6.48
C GLU A 143 -12.23 -15.53 6.71
N LEU A 144 -11.26 -15.16 5.89
CA LEU A 144 -10.60 -13.87 6.00
C LEU A 144 -11.58 -12.74 5.70
N MET A 145 -12.37 -12.90 4.65
CA MET A 145 -13.37 -11.90 4.30
C MET A 145 -14.43 -11.73 5.38
N ALA A 146 -14.76 -12.80 6.08
CA ALA A 146 -15.73 -12.75 7.16
C ALA A 146 -15.22 -11.97 8.37
N LEU A 147 -13.91 -11.82 8.52
CA LEU A 147 -13.32 -11.03 9.59
C LEU A 147 -13.30 -9.53 9.30
N LEU A 148 -13.60 -9.14 8.09
CA LEU A 148 -13.64 -7.74 7.65
C LEU A 148 -15.05 -7.12 7.90
#